data_0c8f18d4c53b4959a20ef50b02f90ac0
#
_entry.id   0c8f18d4c53b4959a20ef50b02f90ac0
#
_cell.length_a   1.000
_cell.length_b   1.000
_cell.length_c   1.000
_cell.angle_alpha   90.00
_cell.angle_beta   90.00
_cell.angle_gamma   90.00
#
_symmetry.space_group_name_H-M   'P 1'
#
loop_
_entity.id
_entity.type
_entity.pdbx_description
1 polymer ?
#
loop_
_entity_poly.entity_id
_entity_poly.type
_entity_poly.pdbx_seq_one_letter_code
_entity_poly.pdbx_strand_id
1 'polypeptide(L)'
;MKENNKPTGIKKLWSASIYSAKGFKACYQSEYAFRLEVWLAIVLTPLGYGLGESPVEKVLLITPIFIVLIVEMLNSAIEAVVDRISLEQHE
;
A
#
# COMPACT_ATOMS: atom_id res chain seq x y z
N MET A 1 -15.40 -22.13 -21.41
CA MET A 1 -15.09 -21.75 -21.13
C MET A 1 -14.51 -21.17 -20.33
N LYS A 2 -13.82 -21.40 -20.03
CA LYS A 2 -13.18 -20.79 -19.24
C LYS A 2 -12.34 -19.75 -19.66
N GLU A 3 -11.67 -19.74 -20.73
CA GLU A 3 -10.94 -18.66 -21.23
C GLU A 3 -11.72 -17.49 -21.39
N ASN A 4 -12.93 -17.64 -21.78
CA ASN A 4 -13.85 -16.55 -21.97
C ASN A 4 -14.15 -15.86 -20.69
N ASN A 5 -13.97 -16.56 -19.57
CA ASN A 5 -14.25 -15.97 -18.29
C ASN A 5 -13.03 -15.40 -17.64
N LYS A 6 -11.89 -15.57 -18.23
CA LYS A 6 -10.70 -14.97 -17.65
C LYS A 6 -10.67 -13.49 -17.86
N PRO A 7 -10.23 -12.73 -16.88
CA PRO A 7 -10.13 -11.28 -17.07
C PRO A 7 -9.11 -10.96 -18.13
N THR A 8 -9.40 -9.97 -18.94
CA THR A 8 -8.41 -9.42 -19.84
C THR A 8 -7.43 -8.59 -19.04
N GLY A 9 -6.41 -8.07 -19.68
CA GLY A 9 -5.44 -7.24 -19.00
C GLY A 9 -6.07 -6.05 -18.30
N ILE A 10 -7.04 -5.40 -18.93
CA ILE A 10 -7.70 -4.25 -18.33
C ILE A 10 -8.53 -4.67 -17.13
N LYS A 11 -9.23 -5.78 -17.25
CA LYS A 11 -10.03 -6.26 -16.12
C LYS A 11 -9.17 -6.69 -14.96
N LYS A 12 -8.01 -7.28 -15.24
CA LYS A 12 -7.09 -7.64 -14.19
C LYS A 12 -6.57 -6.41 -13.46
N LEU A 13 -6.26 -5.37 -14.21
CA LEU A 13 -5.82 -4.13 -13.60
C LEU A 13 -6.91 -3.53 -12.73
N TRP A 14 -8.14 -3.55 -13.23
CA TRP A 14 -9.25 -3.02 -12.47
C TRP A 14 -9.44 -3.78 -11.16
N SER A 15 -9.41 -5.12 -11.24
CA SER A 15 -9.56 -5.94 -10.04
C SER A 15 -8.42 -5.71 -9.06
N ALA A 16 -7.20 -5.65 -9.58
CA ALA A 16 -6.04 -5.40 -8.72
C ALA A 16 -6.14 -4.05 -8.03
N SER A 17 -6.62 -3.05 -8.75
CA SER A 17 -6.79 -1.72 -8.17
C SER A 17 -7.80 -1.73 -7.04
N ILE A 18 -8.91 -2.46 -7.23
CA ILE A 18 -9.92 -2.55 -6.18
C ILE A 18 -9.37 -3.26 -4.96
N TYR A 19 -8.65 -4.38 -5.16
CA TYR A 19 -8.08 -5.10 -4.04
C TYR A 19 -7.02 -4.28 -3.33
N SER A 20 -6.23 -3.52 -4.07
CA SER A 20 -5.23 -2.65 -3.46
C SER A 20 -5.90 -1.57 -2.62
N ALA A 21 -6.97 -0.99 -3.14
CA ALA A 21 -7.70 0.04 -2.39
C ALA A 21 -8.30 -0.54 -1.11
N LYS A 22 -8.84 -1.75 -1.18
CA LYS A 22 -9.40 -2.39 -0.01
C LYS A 22 -8.32 -2.69 1.02
N GLY A 23 -7.15 -3.15 0.57
CA GLY A 23 -6.04 -3.41 1.46
C GLY A 23 -5.53 -2.14 2.13
N PHE A 24 -5.44 -1.07 1.36
CA PHE A 24 -5.04 0.22 1.90
C PHE A 24 -6.03 0.67 2.97
N LYS A 25 -7.31 0.57 2.67
CA LYS A 25 -8.34 0.99 3.61
C LYS A 25 -8.30 0.16 4.88
N ALA A 26 -8.14 -1.14 4.76
CA ALA A 26 -8.06 -2.01 5.92
C ALA A 26 -6.86 -1.65 6.79
N CYS A 27 -5.72 -1.42 6.16
CA CYS A 27 -4.51 -1.04 6.88
C CYS A 27 -4.69 0.30 7.58
N TYR A 28 -5.30 1.26 6.87
CA TYR A 28 -5.55 2.59 7.42
C TYR A 28 -6.45 2.49 8.66
N GLN A 29 -7.44 1.61 8.61
CA GLN A 29 -8.39 1.50 9.72
C GLN A 29 -7.82 0.74 10.91
N SER A 30 -6.95 -0.23 10.66
CA SER A 30 -6.49 -1.09 11.74
C SER A 30 -5.14 -0.72 12.33
N GLU A 31 -4.33 0.05 11.60
CA GLU A 31 -2.97 0.35 12.05
C GLU A 31 -2.84 1.83 12.33
N TYR A 32 -2.69 2.17 13.61
CA TYR A 32 -2.55 3.57 13.99
C TYR A 32 -1.30 4.19 13.39
N ALA A 33 -0.20 3.45 13.42
CA ALA A 33 1.06 3.95 12.87
C ALA A 33 0.94 4.23 11.39
N PHE A 34 0.22 3.36 10.67
CA PHE A 34 0.03 3.57 9.24
C PHE A 34 -0.76 4.85 8.97
N ARG A 35 -1.78 5.12 9.79
CA ARG A 35 -2.55 6.36 9.63
C ARG A 35 -1.66 7.59 9.78
N LEU A 36 -0.79 7.57 10.78
CA LEU A 36 0.13 8.67 10.99
C LEU A 36 1.05 8.85 9.80
N GLU A 37 1.53 7.72 9.24
CA GLU A 37 2.43 7.80 8.11
C GLU A 37 1.74 8.30 6.85
N VAL A 38 0.47 7.95 6.67
CA VAL A 38 -0.29 8.49 5.55
C VAL A 38 -0.41 10.00 5.65
N TRP A 39 -0.73 10.50 6.85
CA TRP A 39 -0.84 11.95 7.04
C TRP A 39 0.50 12.64 6.85
N LEU A 40 1.57 12.02 7.35
CA LEU A 40 2.90 12.57 7.13
C LEU A 40 3.24 12.60 5.65
N ALA A 41 2.85 11.55 4.90
CA ALA A 41 3.10 11.51 3.47
C ALA A 41 2.36 12.64 2.76
N ILE A 42 1.14 12.93 3.18
CA ILE A 42 0.36 14.01 2.58
C ILE A 42 1.05 15.35 2.76
N VAL A 43 1.71 15.55 3.90
CA VAL A 43 2.42 16.78 4.18
C VAL A 43 3.80 16.78 3.52
N LEU A 44 4.52 15.66 3.62
CA LEU A 44 5.91 15.62 3.18
C LEU A 44 6.06 15.54 1.67
N THR A 45 5.07 14.98 0.98
CA THR A 45 5.17 14.87 -0.48
C THR A 45 5.20 16.24 -1.16
N PRO A 46 4.29 17.17 -0.83
CA PRO A 46 4.39 18.51 -1.41
C PRO A 46 5.66 19.23 -0.99
N LEU A 47 6.10 19.02 0.25
CA LEU A 47 7.33 19.64 0.71
C LEU A 47 8.54 19.12 -0.07
N GLY A 48 8.59 17.80 -0.29
CA GLY A 48 9.67 17.23 -1.06
C GLY A 48 9.68 17.73 -2.50
N TYR A 49 8.48 17.89 -3.05
CA TYR A 49 8.38 18.42 -4.40
C TYR A 49 8.88 19.87 -4.45
N GLY A 50 8.54 20.66 -3.45
CA GLY A 50 8.94 22.07 -3.42
C GLY A 50 10.40 22.28 -3.08
N LEU A 51 10.96 21.42 -2.22
CA LEU A 51 12.34 21.57 -1.80
C LEU A 51 13.33 21.00 -2.82
N GLY A 52 12.90 20.01 -3.60
CA GLY A 52 13.77 19.45 -4.63
C GLY A 52 14.01 20.45 -5.73
N GLU A 53 15.27 20.61 -6.13
CA GLU A 53 15.63 21.59 -7.14
C GLU A 53 15.71 21.02 -8.53
N SER A 54 15.71 19.71 -8.65
CA SER A 54 15.73 19.05 -9.94
C SER A 54 14.75 17.90 -9.92
N PRO A 55 14.34 17.37 -11.07
CA PRO A 55 13.46 16.19 -11.06
C PRO A 55 14.07 15.03 -10.30
N VAL A 56 15.37 14.83 -10.40
CA VAL A 56 16.04 13.76 -9.66
C VAL A 56 15.91 13.97 -8.16
N GLU A 57 16.14 15.19 -7.70
CA GLU A 57 16.02 15.47 -6.28
C GLU A 57 14.61 15.27 -5.78
N LYS A 58 13.63 15.70 -6.56
CA LYS A 58 12.23 15.51 -6.18
C LYS A 58 11.91 14.03 -6.02
N VAL A 59 12.39 13.20 -6.95
CA VAL A 59 12.17 11.78 -6.88
C VAL A 59 12.84 11.18 -5.65
N LEU A 60 14.07 11.60 -5.36
CA LEU A 60 14.80 11.07 -4.22
C LEU A 60 14.21 11.48 -2.89
N LEU A 61 13.56 12.63 -2.84
CA LEU A 61 12.92 13.08 -1.62
C LEU A 61 11.56 12.43 -1.41
N ILE A 62 10.83 12.17 -2.48
CA ILE A 62 9.46 11.68 -2.38
C ILE A 62 9.39 10.17 -2.35
N THR A 63 10.22 9.48 -3.14
CA THR A 63 10.16 8.02 -3.25
C THR A 63 10.25 7.30 -1.91
N PRO A 64 11.17 7.66 -0.99
CA PRO A 64 11.26 6.96 0.28
C PRO A 64 9.97 7.03 1.09
N ILE A 65 9.21 8.10 0.95
CA ILE A 65 7.95 8.25 1.66
C ILE A 65 6.99 7.13 1.26
N PHE A 66 6.88 6.88 -0.04
CA PHE A 66 5.99 5.84 -0.52
C PHE A 66 6.53 4.46 -0.25
N ILE A 67 7.85 4.28 -0.26
CA ILE A 67 8.45 3.00 0.07
C ILE A 67 8.10 2.61 1.51
N VAL A 68 8.16 3.56 2.43
CA VAL A 68 7.80 3.30 3.82
C VAL A 68 6.35 2.83 3.91
N LEU A 69 5.44 3.51 3.21
CA LEU A 69 4.04 3.12 3.24
C LEU A 69 3.84 1.72 2.68
N ILE A 70 4.53 1.38 1.61
CA ILE A 70 4.42 0.06 1.01
C ILE A 70 4.94 -1.00 1.97
N VAL A 71 6.08 -0.75 2.61
CA VAL A 71 6.65 -1.69 3.55
C VAL A 71 5.70 -1.92 4.73
N GLU A 72 5.07 -0.85 5.22
CA GLU A 72 4.11 -0.97 6.31
C GLU A 72 2.90 -1.80 5.90
N MET A 73 2.42 -1.61 4.68
CA MET A 73 1.31 -2.41 4.20
C MET A 73 1.68 -3.87 4.07
N LEU A 74 2.88 -4.16 3.58
CA LEU A 74 3.35 -5.53 3.48
C LEU A 74 3.48 -6.16 4.85
N ASN A 75 3.99 -5.41 5.81
CA ASN A 75 4.13 -5.90 7.16
C ASN A 75 2.77 -6.25 7.77
N SER A 76 1.80 -5.38 7.58
CA SER A 76 0.44 -5.64 8.07
C SER A 76 -0.17 -6.87 7.42
N ALA A 77 0.06 -7.04 6.12
CA ALA A 77 -0.47 -8.19 5.41
C ALA A 77 0.15 -9.48 5.94
N ILE A 78 1.46 -9.47 6.18
CA ILE A 78 2.14 -10.63 6.71
C ILE A 78 1.63 -10.95 8.11
N GLU A 79 1.44 -9.94 8.94
CA GLU A 79 0.93 -10.15 10.29
C GLU A 79 -0.46 -10.75 10.26
N ALA A 80 -1.29 -10.29 9.34
CA ALA A 80 -2.64 -10.82 9.23
C ALA A 80 -2.63 -12.30 8.86
N VAL A 81 -1.73 -12.69 7.96
CA VAL A 81 -1.62 -14.09 7.56
C VAL A 81 -1.11 -14.94 8.71
N VAL A 82 -0.10 -14.44 9.42
CA VAL A 82 0.47 -15.17 10.54
C VAL A 82 -0.57 -15.36 11.64
N ASP A 83 -1.33 -14.32 11.93
CA ASP A 83 -2.37 -14.41 12.96
C ASP A 83 -3.41 -15.44 12.57
N ARG A 84 -3.78 -15.49 11.31
CA ARG A 84 -4.78 -16.44 10.86
C ARG A 84 -4.29 -17.87 11.00
N ILE A 85 -3.05 -18.13 10.62
CA ILE A 85 -2.46 -19.44 10.75
C ILE A 85 -2.39 -19.84 12.22
N SER A 86 -1.98 -18.90 13.07
CA SER A 86 -1.87 -19.15 14.48
C SER A 86 -3.19 -19.53 15.10
N LEU A 87 -4.26 -18.82 14.74
CA LEU A 87 -5.58 -19.12 15.25
C LEU A 87 -6.05 -20.48 14.78
N GLU A 88 -5.76 -20.84 13.56
CA GLU A 88 -6.17 -22.15 13.05
C GLU A 88 -5.43 -23.26 13.72
N GLN A 89 -4.20 -23.05 14.11
CA GLN A 89 -3.43 -24.08 14.76
C GLN A 89 -3.82 -24.28 16.20
N HIS A 90 -4.44 -23.31 16.79
CA HIS A 90 -4.86 -23.43 18.17
C HIS A 90 -6.13 -24.25 18.31
N GLU A 91 -6.77 -24.55 17.22
CA GLU A 91 -7.91 -25.39 17.27
C GLU A 91 -7.50 -26.81 17.51
#